data_cfd4c79b4d0db59ddc5c53eae77030fb
#
_entry.id   cfd4c79b4d0db59ddc5c53eae77030fb
#
_cell.length_a   1.000
_cell.length_b   1.000
_cell.length_c   1.000
_cell.angle_alpha   90.00
_cell.angle_beta   90.00
_cell.angle_gamma   90.00
#
_symmetry.space_group_name_H-M   'P 1'
#
loop_
_entity.id
_entity.type
_entity.pdbx_description
1 polymer ?
#
loop_
_entity_poly.entity_id
_entity_poly.type
_entity_poly.pdbx_seq_one_letter_code
_entity_poly.pdbx_strand_id
1 'polypeptide(L)'
;MLTVTTILGNIKKDPILNQRYEELFQKSLVESVIIQRSESEKVRMRKTSDKGTDIGFILPSRTRLKDKDVVFLDDTKMILVKLSPELVAVLSFKDYPNHEHDGQHEPDLINIAIKIGHTIGNLHRPLKLEENRIIFPLQTVEEIDLFQRLLPSLKDHIVIKSDNLIFEPDQGFDIHEH
;
A
#
# COMPACT_ATOMS: atom_id res chain seq x y z
N MET A 1 -29.68 -3.16 -1.47
CA MET A 1 -28.27 -3.36 -1.88
C MET A 1 -27.90 -2.27 -2.87
N LEU A 2 -26.88 -1.48 -2.57
CA LEU A 2 -26.31 -0.50 -3.47
C LEU A 2 -25.34 -1.21 -4.45
N THR A 3 -25.42 -0.93 -5.74
CA THR A 3 -24.50 -1.52 -6.73
C THR A 3 -23.49 -0.47 -7.18
N VAL A 4 -22.20 -0.80 -7.05
CA VAL A 4 -21.08 0.04 -7.47
C VAL A 4 -20.42 -0.58 -8.71
N THR A 5 -20.42 0.16 -9.81
CA THR A 5 -19.84 -0.29 -11.09
C THR A 5 -18.63 0.53 -11.53
N THR A 6 -18.36 1.64 -10.85
CA THR A 6 -17.26 2.55 -11.15
C THR A 6 -16.77 3.26 -9.90
N ILE A 7 -15.54 3.74 -9.95
CA ILE A 7 -14.93 4.63 -8.95
C ILE A 7 -15.17 6.06 -9.44
N LEU A 8 -15.75 6.90 -8.59
CA LEU A 8 -16.10 8.30 -8.93
C LEU A 8 -14.87 9.21 -8.90
N GLY A 9 -13.86 8.85 -8.13
CA GLY A 9 -12.62 9.59 -7.96
C GLY A 9 -11.97 9.29 -6.61
N ASN A 10 -10.96 10.06 -6.22
CA ASN A 10 -10.26 9.88 -4.95
C ASN A 10 -10.09 11.23 -4.25
N ILE A 11 -10.51 11.32 -2.99
CA ILE A 11 -10.50 12.60 -2.25
C ILE A 11 -9.09 13.15 -2.03
N LYS A 12 -8.04 12.32 -2.05
CA LYS A 12 -6.64 12.79 -1.96
C LYS A 12 -6.16 13.48 -3.24
N LYS A 13 -6.84 13.25 -4.38
CA LYS A 13 -6.40 13.70 -5.71
C LYS A 13 -7.34 14.72 -6.34
N ASP A 14 -8.58 14.74 -5.90
CA ASP A 14 -9.65 15.60 -6.44
C ASP A 14 -10.09 16.61 -5.37
N PRO A 15 -9.74 17.90 -5.52
CA PRO A 15 -10.11 18.95 -4.56
C PRO A 15 -11.62 19.13 -4.41
N ILE A 16 -12.41 18.90 -5.48
CA ILE A 16 -13.87 19.05 -5.44
C ILE A 16 -14.48 17.94 -4.59
N LEU A 17 -14.04 16.69 -4.81
CA LEU A 17 -14.46 15.56 -3.99
C LEU A 17 -14.01 15.73 -2.53
N ASN A 18 -12.82 16.27 -2.31
CA ASN A 18 -12.34 16.53 -0.94
C ASN A 18 -13.20 17.59 -0.24
N GLN A 19 -13.54 18.70 -0.90
CA GLN A 19 -14.43 19.71 -0.34
C GLN A 19 -15.80 19.09 0.03
N ARG A 20 -16.36 18.29 -0.89
CA ARG A 20 -17.65 17.63 -0.64
C ARG A 20 -17.56 16.60 0.49
N TYR A 21 -16.43 15.90 0.62
CA TYR A 21 -16.15 15.01 1.74
C TYR A 21 -16.20 15.76 3.07
N GLU A 22 -15.52 16.90 3.19
CA GLU A 22 -15.50 17.70 4.44
C GLU A 22 -16.91 18.17 4.84
N GLU A 23 -17.71 18.65 3.87
CA GLU A 23 -19.09 19.08 4.12
C GLU A 23 -19.98 17.95 4.66
N LEU A 24 -19.88 16.77 4.04
CA LEU A 24 -20.66 15.59 4.44
C LEU A 24 -20.13 14.96 5.72
N PHE A 25 -18.83 14.99 5.94
CA PHE A 25 -18.21 14.48 7.15
C PHE A 25 -18.66 15.23 8.40
N GLN A 26 -18.71 16.56 8.36
CA GLN A 26 -19.22 17.38 9.45
C GLN A 26 -20.71 17.08 9.79
N LYS A 27 -21.47 16.66 8.80
CA LYS A 27 -22.88 16.25 8.96
C LYS A 27 -23.04 14.77 9.33
N SER A 28 -21.94 14.05 9.53
CA SER A 28 -21.93 12.60 9.76
C SER A 28 -22.60 11.80 8.62
N LEU A 29 -22.51 12.26 7.39
CA LEU A 29 -23.09 11.66 6.19
C LEU A 29 -22.06 10.88 5.34
N VAL A 30 -20.86 10.65 5.88
CA VAL A 30 -19.83 9.83 5.25
C VAL A 30 -19.86 8.42 5.84
N GLU A 31 -19.84 7.42 4.98
CA GLU A 31 -19.68 6.00 5.33
C GLU A 31 -18.35 5.48 4.78
N SER A 32 -17.82 4.42 5.40
CA SER A 32 -16.61 3.75 4.93
C SER A 32 -16.84 2.27 4.71
N VAL A 33 -16.33 1.75 3.61
CA VAL A 33 -16.28 0.31 3.34
C VAL A 33 -14.85 -0.18 3.46
N ILE A 34 -14.63 -1.18 4.33
CA ILE A 34 -13.30 -1.72 4.59
C ILE A 34 -12.96 -2.79 3.54
N ILE A 35 -11.85 -2.61 2.86
CA ILE A 35 -11.35 -3.49 1.80
C ILE A 35 -9.92 -3.92 2.16
N GLN A 36 -9.62 -5.22 2.09
CA GLN A 36 -8.25 -5.71 2.18
C GLN A 36 -7.54 -5.50 0.83
N ARG A 37 -6.21 -5.28 0.84
CA ARG A 37 -5.47 -5.13 -0.43
C ARG A 37 -5.69 -6.31 -1.39
N SER A 38 -5.69 -7.55 -0.88
CA SER A 38 -5.97 -8.76 -1.67
C SER A 38 -7.37 -8.81 -2.29
N GLU A 39 -8.28 -7.95 -1.83
CA GLU A 39 -9.63 -7.82 -2.38
C GLU A 39 -9.78 -6.64 -3.33
N SER A 40 -8.82 -5.71 -3.33
CA SER A 40 -8.92 -4.43 -4.04
C SER A 40 -9.05 -4.57 -5.57
N GLU A 41 -8.65 -5.70 -6.14
CA GLU A 41 -8.71 -6.00 -7.59
C GLU A 41 -9.84 -6.97 -7.96
N LYS A 42 -10.64 -7.42 -6.99
CA LYS A 42 -11.77 -8.30 -7.28
C LYS A 42 -12.81 -7.59 -8.15
N VAL A 43 -13.12 -8.19 -9.29
CA VAL A 43 -14.18 -7.71 -10.21
C VAL A 43 -15.54 -7.71 -9.51
N ARG A 44 -15.78 -8.66 -8.63
CA ARG A 44 -17.07 -8.79 -7.89
C ARG A 44 -16.83 -9.09 -6.43
N MET A 45 -17.48 -8.32 -5.56
CA MET A 45 -17.52 -8.57 -4.12
C MET A 45 -18.76 -7.92 -3.50
N ARG A 46 -19.13 -8.41 -2.31
CA ARG A 46 -20.18 -7.81 -1.47
C ARG A 46 -19.58 -7.41 -0.14
N LYS A 47 -19.88 -6.22 0.30
CA LYS A 47 -19.38 -5.63 1.55
C LYS A 47 -20.49 -4.85 2.23
N THR A 48 -20.32 -4.59 3.51
CA THR A 48 -21.20 -3.70 4.28
C THR A 48 -20.34 -2.53 4.77
N SER A 49 -20.87 -1.32 4.65
CA SER A 49 -20.23 -0.12 5.21
C SER A 49 -20.27 -0.12 6.75
N ASP A 50 -19.50 0.75 7.36
CA ASP A 50 -19.50 0.98 8.82
C ASP A 50 -20.85 1.44 9.38
N LYS A 51 -21.76 1.93 8.51
CA LYS A 51 -23.13 2.33 8.88
C LYS A 51 -24.21 1.36 8.38
N GLY A 52 -23.81 0.18 7.92
CA GLY A 52 -24.73 -0.91 7.58
C GLY A 52 -25.25 -0.88 6.15
N THR A 53 -24.76 0.00 5.26
CA THR A 53 -25.16 -0.04 3.85
C THR A 53 -24.58 -1.30 3.19
N ASP A 54 -25.47 -2.12 2.60
CA ASP A 54 -25.10 -3.31 1.84
C ASP A 54 -24.67 -2.91 0.42
N ILE A 55 -23.44 -3.26 0.02
CA ILE A 55 -22.77 -2.79 -1.20
C ILE A 55 -22.33 -4.00 -2.02
N GLY A 56 -22.79 -4.08 -3.28
CA GLY A 56 -22.31 -5.00 -4.29
C GLY A 56 -21.38 -4.27 -5.25
N PHE A 57 -20.12 -4.69 -5.32
CA PHE A 57 -19.17 -4.19 -6.32
C PHE A 57 -19.21 -5.08 -7.55
N ILE A 58 -19.28 -4.46 -8.74
CA ILE A 58 -19.15 -5.08 -10.05
C ILE A 58 -18.25 -4.16 -10.87
N LEU A 59 -16.95 -4.27 -10.68
CA LEU A 59 -15.97 -3.37 -11.28
C LEU A 59 -15.41 -3.95 -12.60
N PRO A 60 -14.98 -3.10 -13.53
CA PRO A 60 -14.24 -3.57 -14.71
C PRO A 60 -12.99 -4.33 -14.31
N SER A 61 -12.58 -5.29 -15.15
CA SER A 61 -11.31 -5.99 -14.98
C SER A 61 -10.14 -4.99 -14.92
N ARG A 62 -9.12 -5.30 -14.12
CA ARG A 62 -7.94 -4.44 -13.90
C ARG A 62 -8.26 -3.12 -13.16
N THR A 63 -9.45 -2.96 -12.60
CA THR A 63 -9.73 -1.86 -11.68
C THR A 63 -9.21 -2.23 -10.30
N ARG A 64 -8.37 -1.37 -9.73
CA ARG A 64 -7.87 -1.52 -8.36
C ARG A 64 -8.48 -0.41 -7.49
N LEU A 65 -9.18 -0.81 -6.43
CA LEU A 65 -9.64 0.11 -5.38
C LEU A 65 -8.45 0.59 -4.55
N LYS A 66 -8.40 1.90 -4.30
CA LYS A 66 -7.38 2.56 -3.49
C LYS A 66 -7.97 3.16 -2.23
N ASP A 67 -7.13 3.41 -1.25
CA ASP A 67 -7.55 4.12 -0.05
C ASP A 67 -8.10 5.50 -0.40
N LYS A 68 -9.28 5.82 0.18
CA LYS A 68 -10.01 7.08 -0.06
C LYS A 68 -10.66 7.22 -1.45
N ASP A 69 -10.81 6.14 -2.22
CA ASP A 69 -11.67 6.17 -3.40
C ASP A 69 -13.13 6.38 -3.00
N VAL A 70 -13.80 7.26 -3.74
CA VAL A 70 -15.23 7.51 -3.62
C VAL A 70 -15.97 6.53 -4.53
N VAL A 71 -16.80 5.68 -3.94
CA VAL A 71 -17.57 4.65 -4.67
C VAL A 71 -19.05 4.93 -4.74
N PHE A 72 -19.51 5.89 -3.96
CA PHE A 72 -20.88 6.41 -4.02
C PHE A 72 -20.90 7.85 -3.51
N LEU A 73 -21.69 8.69 -4.17
CA LEU A 73 -21.94 10.07 -3.78
C LEU A 73 -23.33 10.51 -4.26
N ASP A 74 -24.12 11.05 -3.33
CA ASP A 74 -25.32 11.79 -3.61
C ASP A 74 -25.45 13.01 -2.66
N ASP A 75 -26.61 13.64 -2.62
CA ASP A 75 -26.85 14.80 -1.75
C ASP A 75 -26.90 14.40 -0.27
N THR A 76 -27.16 13.14 0.04
CA THR A 76 -27.43 12.64 1.39
C THR A 76 -26.27 11.90 2.00
N LYS A 77 -25.36 11.34 1.19
CA LYS A 77 -24.21 10.59 1.70
C LYS A 77 -23.08 10.40 0.70
N MET A 78 -21.90 10.10 1.23
CA MET A 78 -20.72 9.64 0.49
C MET A 78 -20.24 8.32 1.08
N ILE A 79 -19.83 7.37 0.22
CA ILE A 79 -19.19 6.13 0.65
C ILE A 79 -17.78 6.08 0.11
N LEU A 80 -16.82 5.90 1.03
CA LEU A 80 -15.39 5.83 0.74
C LEU A 80 -14.86 4.42 0.94
N VAL A 81 -13.89 4.05 0.12
CA VAL A 81 -13.02 2.91 0.38
C VAL A 81 -12.04 3.27 1.49
N LYS A 82 -11.89 2.37 2.46
CA LYS A 82 -10.85 2.40 3.48
C LYS A 82 -10.05 1.09 3.37
N LEU A 83 -8.82 1.17 2.92
CA LEU A 83 -7.96 -0.01 2.90
C LEU A 83 -7.58 -0.40 4.33
N SER A 84 -7.63 -1.71 4.60
CA SER A 84 -7.12 -2.24 5.87
C SER A 84 -5.61 -2.11 5.93
N PRO A 85 -5.04 -1.67 7.05
CA PRO A 85 -3.61 -1.86 7.27
C PRO A 85 -3.24 -3.35 7.19
N GLU A 86 -2.05 -3.63 6.67
CA GLU A 86 -1.49 -4.98 6.64
C GLU A 86 -0.08 -4.97 7.21
N LEU A 87 0.37 -6.14 7.64
CA LEU A 87 1.72 -6.33 8.16
C LEU A 87 2.71 -6.17 7.02
N VAL A 88 3.69 -5.29 7.20
CA VAL A 88 4.73 -5.00 6.21
C VAL A 88 6.12 -5.04 6.83
N ALA A 89 7.13 -5.34 6.01
CA ALA A 89 8.50 -5.02 6.31
C ALA A 89 8.80 -3.61 5.80
N VAL A 90 9.46 -2.83 6.64
CA VAL A 90 10.05 -1.54 6.29
C VAL A 90 11.56 -1.71 6.36
N LEU A 91 12.20 -1.70 5.21
CA LEU A 91 13.64 -1.76 5.07
C LEU A 91 14.15 -0.35 4.82
N SER A 92 15.06 0.12 5.69
CA SER A 92 15.70 1.43 5.57
C SER A 92 17.20 1.27 5.46
N PHE A 93 17.84 2.11 4.66
CA PHE A 93 19.29 2.21 4.67
C PHE A 93 19.74 2.98 5.92
N LYS A 94 20.80 2.51 6.56
CA LYS A 94 21.42 3.22 7.67
C LYS A 94 22.09 4.47 7.12
N ASP A 95 21.94 5.60 7.82
CA ASP A 95 22.69 6.81 7.50
C ASP A 95 24.18 6.51 7.70
N TYR A 96 24.95 6.69 6.64
CA TYR A 96 26.39 6.78 6.77
C TYR A 96 26.71 8.21 7.17
N PRO A 97 27.30 8.46 8.36
CA PRO A 97 27.84 9.77 8.63
C PRO A 97 28.81 10.10 7.50
N ASN A 98 28.69 11.32 6.95
CA ASN A 98 29.61 11.84 5.94
C ASN A 98 31.04 11.66 6.44
N HIS A 99 31.65 10.53 6.11
CA HIS A 99 33.06 10.36 6.30
C HIS A 99 33.75 11.18 5.23
N GLU A 100 34.48 12.21 5.67
CA GLU A 100 35.48 12.86 4.87
C GLU A 100 36.24 11.80 4.10
N HIS A 101 36.46 12.03 2.82
CA HIS A 101 37.07 11.16 1.82
C HIS A 101 38.35 10.46 2.29
N ASP A 102 38.20 9.44 3.09
CA ASP A 102 39.26 8.46 3.28
C ASP A 102 38.88 7.26 2.38
N GLY A 103 39.48 7.19 1.22
CA GLY A 103 39.15 6.33 0.08
C GLY A 103 39.10 4.82 0.31
N GLN A 104 38.61 4.36 1.46
CA GLN A 104 38.49 2.96 1.84
C GLN A 104 37.03 2.62 2.13
N HIS A 105 36.38 1.95 1.14
CA HIS A 105 35.15 1.19 1.26
C HIS A 105 33.87 2.02 1.49
N GLU A 106 33.48 2.85 0.51
CA GLU A 106 32.07 3.14 0.34
C GLU A 106 31.37 1.80 0.06
N PRO A 107 30.34 1.41 0.86
CA PRO A 107 29.58 0.23 0.53
C PRO A 107 29.02 0.42 -0.87
N ASP A 108 29.18 -0.58 -1.71
CA ASP A 108 28.63 -0.57 -3.05
C ASP A 108 27.09 -0.61 -2.95
N LEU A 109 26.47 0.58 -2.76
CA LEU A 109 25.04 0.77 -2.61
C LEU A 109 24.26 0.17 -3.78
N ILE A 110 24.86 0.12 -4.96
CA ILE A 110 24.28 -0.51 -6.14
C ILE A 110 24.16 -2.02 -5.92
N ASN A 111 25.23 -2.67 -5.49
CA ASN A 111 25.19 -4.11 -5.18
C ASN A 111 24.23 -4.44 -4.06
N ILE A 112 24.13 -3.57 -3.04
CA ILE A 112 23.18 -3.70 -1.95
C ILE A 112 21.76 -3.65 -2.49
N ALA A 113 21.44 -2.63 -3.28
CA ALA A 113 20.11 -2.44 -3.87
C ALA A 113 19.72 -3.62 -4.79
N ILE A 114 20.65 -4.11 -5.62
CA ILE A 114 20.45 -5.27 -6.49
C ILE A 114 20.14 -6.53 -5.66
N LYS A 115 20.89 -6.80 -4.61
CA LYS A 115 20.67 -7.97 -3.74
C LYS A 115 19.31 -7.91 -3.04
N ILE A 116 18.92 -6.74 -2.54
CA ILE A 116 17.61 -6.52 -1.92
C ILE A 116 16.49 -6.77 -2.95
N GLY A 117 16.55 -6.09 -4.10
CA GLY A 117 15.55 -6.22 -5.16
C GLY A 117 15.43 -7.66 -5.66
N HIS A 118 16.56 -8.35 -5.87
CA HIS A 118 16.57 -9.75 -6.26
C HIS A 118 15.92 -10.66 -5.21
N THR A 119 16.23 -10.46 -3.92
CA THR A 119 15.67 -11.26 -2.83
C THR A 119 14.16 -11.07 -2.71
N ILE A 120 13.68 -9.82 -2.73
CA ILE A 120 12.24 -9.51 -2.66
C ILE A 120 11.52 -10.02 -3.91
N GLY A 121 12.12 -9.84 -5.10
CA GLY A 121 11.57 -10.29 -6.37
C GLY A 121 11.43 -11.82 -6.44
N ASN A 122 12.41 -12.58 -5.96
CA ASN A 122 12.32 -14.05 -5.90
C ASN A 122 11.20 -14.54 -4.97
N LEU A 123 10.78 -13.75 -4.01
CA LEU A 123 9.66 -14.06 -3.12
C LEU A 123 8.31 -13.57 -3.69
N HIS A 124 8.30 -13.03 -4.91
CA HIS A 124 7.11 -12.49 -5.59
C HIS A 124 6.32 -11.51 -4.72
N ARG A 125 7.03 -10.67 -3.94
CA ARG A 125 6.40 -9.66 -3.10
C ARG A 125 6.26 -8.35 -3.87
N PRO A 126 5.07 -7.77 -3.92
CA PRO A 126 4.92 -6.39 -4.41
C PRO A 126 5.70 -5.46 -3.48
N LEU A 127 6.30 -4.43 -4.04
CA LEU A 127 7.09 -3.49 -3.26
C LEU A 127 6.65 -2.04 -3.50
N LYS A 128 6.98 -1.17 -2.56
CA LYS A 128 6.83 0.27 -2.64
C LYS A 128 8.16 0.90 -2.27
N LEU A 129 8.60 1.85 -3.09
CA LEU A 129 9.78 2.65 -2.84
C LEU A 129 9.37 4.00 -2.27
N GLU A 130 9.93 4.39 -1.14
CA GLU A 130 9.74 5.71 -0.53
C GLU A 130 11.11 6.28 -0.15
N GLU A 131 11.55 7.30 -0.87
CA GLU A 131 12.85 7.95 -0.61
C GLU A 131 13.99 6.96 -0.34
N ASN A 132 14.30 6.68 0.92
CA ASN A 132 15.33 5.74 1.36
C ASN A 132 14.77 4.46 2.00
N ARG A 133 13.48 4.16 1.79
CA ARG A 133 12.81 2.98 2.34
C ARG A 133 12.23 2.09 1.26
N ILE A 134 12.30 0.78 1.50
CA ILE A 134 11.62 -0.24 0.71
C ILE A 134 10.58 -0.88 1.62
N ILE A 135 9.33 -0.89 1.17
CA ILE A 135 8.22 -1.45 1.93
C ILE A 135 7.63 -2.61 1.13
N PHE A 136 7.39 -3.74 1.77
CA PHE A 136 6.75 -4.90 1.16
C PHE A 136 5.93 -5.69 2.18
N PRO A 137 4.85 -6.39 1.77
CA PRO A 137 3.98 -7.11 2.69
C PRO A 137 4.66 -8.36 3.26
N LEU A 138 4.37 -8.65 4.53
CA LEU A 138 4.74 -9.88 5.23
C LEU A 138 3.50 -10.74 5.45
N GLN A 139 3.68 -12.05 5.54
CA GLN A 139 2.63 -12.97 5.99
C GLN A 139 2.62 -13.08 7.52
N THR A 140 3.82 -13.12 8.11
CA THR A 140 4.00 -13.17 9.56
C THR A 140 5.20 -12.31 9.98
N VAL A 141 5.26 -11.97 11.28
CA VAL A 141 6.38 -11.16 11.82
C VAL A 141 7.70 -11.92 11.76
N GLU A 142 7.65 -13.26 11.89
CA GLU A 142 8.83 -14.13 11.86
C GLU A 142 9.55 -14.12 10.50
N GLU A 143 8.90 -13.66 9.44
CA GLU A 143 9.55 -13.49 8.14
C GLU A 143 10.67 -12.43 8.18
N ILE A 144 10.68 -11.51 9.14
CA ILE A 144 11.79 -10.58 9.35
C ILE A 144 13.11 -11.33 9.57
N ASP A 145 13.09 -12.39 10.40
CA ASP A 145 14.28 -13.22 10.64
C ASP A 145 14.72 -13.96 9.38
N LEU A 146 13.78 -14.36 8.52
CA LEU A 146 14.10 -14.96 7.23
C LEU A 146 14.83 -13.94 6.34
N PHE A 147 14.34 -12.72 6.21
CA PHE A 147 14.99 -11.69 5.42
C PHE A 147 16.38 -11.34 5.95
N GLN A 148 16.55 -11.25 7.28
CA GLN A 148 17.87 -11.02 7.89
C GLN A 148 18.86 -12.15 7.59
N ARG A 149 18.39 -13.40 7.51
CA ARG A 149 19.23 -14.56 7.14
C ARG A 149 19.55 -14.61 5.65
N LEU A 150 18.62 -14.19 4.79
CA LEU A 150 18.84 -14.12 3.33
C LEU A 150 19.78 -12.98 2.93
N LEU A 151 19.91 -11.96 3.76
CA LEU A 151 20.72 -10.77 3.51
C LEU A 151 21.82 -10.57 4.57
N PRO A 152 22.65 -11.60 4.89
CA PRO A 152 23.61 -11.52 5.99
C PRO A 152 24.68 -10.45 5.76
N SER A 153 25.08 -10.23 4.49
CA SER A 153 26.07 -9.22 4.10
C SER A 153 25.56 -7.79 4.19
N LEU A 154 24.27 -7.59 4.45
CA LEU A 154 23.62 -6.27 4.47
C LEU A 154 23.28 -5.77 5.89
N LYS A 155 23.50 -6.60 6.93
CA LYS A 155 23.15 -6.26 8.33
C LYS A 155 23.73 -4.93 8.80
N ASP A 156 24.94 -4.62 8.31
CA ASP A 156 25.63 -3.39 8.69
C ASP A 156 25.12 -2.16 7.95
N HIS A 157 24.39 -2.36 6.84
CA HIS A 157 23.97 -1.32 5.90
C HIS A 157 22.48 -1.02 5.95
N ILE A 158 21.67 -1.96 6.45
CA ILE A 158 20.20 -1.84 6.46
C ILE A 158 19.62 -2.11 7.85
N VAL A 159 18.42 -1.56 8.06
CA VAL A 159 17.54 -1.91 9.18
C VAL A 159 16.24 -2.43 8.60
N ILE A 160 15.77 -3.59 9.07
CA ILE A 160 14.46 -4.15 8.70
C ILE A 160 13.59 -4.17 9.97
N LYS A 161 12.39 -3.61 9.87
CA LYS A 161 11.38 -3.62 10.95
C LYS A 161 10.03 -4.02 10.37
N SER A 162 9.17 -4.60 11.22
CA SER A 162 7.75 -4.79 10.87
C SER A 162 6.94 -3.58 11.29
N ASP A 163 5.89 -3.30 10.52
CA ASP A 163 4.90 -2.27 10.83
C ASP A 163 3.53 -2.70 10.28
N ASN A 164 2.46 -2.00 10.69
CA ASN A 164 1.13 -2.17 10.14
C ASN A 164 0.73 -0.90 9.40
N LEU A 165 0.76 -0.95 8.08
CA LEU A 165 0.52 0.19 7.21
C LEU A 165 -0.54 -0.11 6.16
N ILE A 166 -1.21 0.94 5.68
CA ILE A 166 -1.95 0.86 4.42
C ILE A 166 -0.90 0.77 3.31
N PHE A 167 -0.82 -0.42 2.70
CA PHE A 167 0.16 -0.69 1.66
C PHE A 167 -0.47 -0.64 0.28
N GLU A 168 0.04 0.25 -0.55
CA GLU A 168 -0.30 0.36 -1.96
C GLU A 168 1.01 0.27 -2.75
N PRO A 169 1.26 -0.83 -3.50
CA PRO A 169 2.50 -1.00 -4.26
C PRO A 169 2.62 0.05 -5.37
N ASP A 170 3.85 0.31 -5.78
CA ASP A 170 4.10 1.18 -6.92
C ASP A 170 3.54 0.56 -8.22
N GLN A 171 2.98 1.40 -9.08
CA GLN A 171 2.48 0.95 -10.38
C GLN A 171 3.67 0.59 -11.28
N GLY A 172 3.65 -0.60 -11.87
CA GLY A 172 4.67 -1.08 -12.80
C GLY A 172 5.54 -2.23 -12.27
N PHE A 173 5.44 -2.59 -11.00
CA PHE A 173 6.11 -3.77 -10.43
C PHE A 173 5.24 -5.03 -10.42
N ASP A 174 3.97 -4.93 -10.76
CA ASP A 174 3.06 -6.08 -10.98
C ASP A 174 3.19 -6.59 -12.43
N ILE A 175 4.31 -7.24 -12.74
CA ILE A 175 4.56 -7.83 -14.07
C ILE A 175 4.09 -9.31 -14.10
N HIS A 176 3.08 -9.67 -13.40
CA HIS A 176 2.49 -11.00 -13.53
C HIS A 176 1.16 -10.95 -14.28
N GLU A 177 1.25 -10.62 -15.58
CA GLU A 177 0.22 -11.02 -16.54
C GLU A 177 0.47 -12.49 -16.92
N HIS A 178 -0.30 -13.40 -16.36
CA HIS A 178 -0.51 -14.76 -16.88
C HIS A 178 -1.93 -14.91 -17.39
#